data_71c8964a97e622529c3bbde366e75e83
#
_entry.id   71c8964a97e622529c3bbde366e75e83
#
_cell.length_a   1.000
_cell.length_b   1.000
_cell.length_c   1.000
_cell.angle_alpha   90.00
_cell.angle_beta   90.00
_cell.angle_gamma   90.00
#
_symmetry.space_group_name_H-M   'P 1'
#
loop_
_entity.id
_entity.type
_entity.pdbx_description
1 polymer ?
#
loop_
_entity_poly.entity_id
_entity_poly.type
_entity_poly.pdbx_seq_one_letter_code
_entity_poly.pdbx_strand_id
1 'polypeptide(L)'
;MKLREFKQEDAKIMAGWLRTEEELYRWSADRFNKFPLSGDDINESYGPQKESGRFFPLTAVDDQGDVLGHFIIRYPREDDDSSVRFGFVIVDPSLRGKGYGKKMLRLGIEYVREKHLAPRIDLGVFENNEAAKHCYEAVGFREYSRRECEMPIGTWTCIDMEIV
;
A
#
# COMPACT_ATOMS: atom_id res chain seq x y z
N MET A 1 -10.31 -14.15 -4.50
CA MET A 1 -9.14 -13.42 -3.95
C MET A 1 -9.02 -13.68 -2.46
N LYS A 2 -7.82 -13.91 -2.00
CA LYS A 2 -7.50 -14.00 -0.58
C LYS A 2 -6.18 -13.29 -0.29
N LEU A 3 -5.97 -12.90 0.97
CA LEU A 3 -4.71 -12.34 1.43
C LEU A 3 -3.84 -13.44 2.05
N ARG A 4 -2.55 -13.35 1.85
CA ARG A 4 -1.53 -14.13 2.56
C ARG A 4 -0.35 -13.25 2.91
N GLU A 5 0.52 -13.73 3.78
CA GLU A 5 1.76 -13.01 4.07
C GLU A 5 2.60 -12.87 2.81
N PHE A 6 3.23 -11.70 2.69
CA PHE A 6 4.19 -11.41 1.64
C PHE A 6 5.37 -12.38 1.71
N LYS A 7 5.83 -12.81 0.53
CA LYS A 7 7.03 -13.65 0.38
C LYS A 7 8.09 -12.89 -0.42
N GLN A 8 9.35 -13.20 -0.20
CA GLN A 8 10.45 -12.54 -0.91
C GLN A 8 10.32 -12.61 -2.43
N GLU A 9 9.82 -13.71 -2.96
CA GLU A 9 9.58 -13.88 -4.40
C GLU A 9 8.52 -12.94 -4.98
N ASP A 10 7.61 -12.44 -4.15
CA ASP A 10 6.58 -11.48 -4.58
C ASP A 10 7.20 -10.14 -4.98
N ALA A 11 8.30 -9.76 -4.35
CA ALA A 11 8.96 -8.48 -4.58
C ALA A 11 9.36 -8.25 -6.04
N LYS A 12 9.86 -9.28 -6.69
CA LYS A 12 10.26 -9.20 -8.11
C LYS A 12 9.06 -8.94 -9.02
N ILE A 13 7.93 -9.57 -8.71
CA ILE A 13 6.69 -9.40 -9.46
C ILE A 13 6.22 -7.94 -9.32
N MET A 14 6.16 -7.44 -8.08
CA MET A 14 5.73 -6.07 -7.78
C MET A 14 6.64 -5.02 -8.42
N ALA A 15 7.96 -5.21 -8.33
CA ALA A 15 8.92 -4.29 -8.92
C ALA A 15 8.71 -4.17 -10.44
N GLY A 16 8.35 -5.28 -11.08
CA GLY A 16 8.05 -5.31 -12.52
C GLY A 16 6.79 -4.55 -12.92
N TRP A 17 5.90 -4.24 -11.97
CA TRP A 17 4.70 -3.45 -12.23
C TRP A 17 4.95 -1.94 -12.29
N LEU A 18 6.09 -1.49 -11.78
CA LEU A 18 6.47 -0.08 -11.74
C LEU A 18 7.30 0.27 -12.99
N ARG A 19 6.67 0.91 -13.96
CA ARG A 19 7.24 1.14 -15.29
C ARG A 19 7.91 2.50 -15.46
N THR A 20 7.56 3.47 -14.61
CA THR A 20 8.08 4.83 -14.66
C THR A 20 8.46 5.33 -13.27
N GLU A 21 9.31 6.36 -13.22
CA GLU A 21 9.64 7.02 -11.96
C GLU A 21 8.39 7.59 -11.29
N GLU A 22 7.47 8.15 -12.07
CA GLU A 22 6.23 8.70 -11.56
C GLU A 22 5.39 7.62 -10.86
N GLU A 23 5.25 6.44 -11.46
CA GLU A 23 4.56 5.30 -10.84
C GLU A 23 5.25 4.86 -9.55
N LEU A 24 6.57 4.82 -9.53
CA LEU A 24 7.34 4.49 -8.34
C LEU A 24 7.01 5.44 -7.18
N TYR A 25 7.04 6.74 -7.43
CA TYR A 25 6.81 7.73 -6.39
C TYR A 25 5.34 7.80 -5.97
N ARG A 26 4.39 7.56 -6.87
CA ARG A 26 2.98 7.44 -6.48
C ARG A 26 2.75 6.26 -5.55
N TRP A 27 3.48 5.17 -5.75
CA TRP A 27 3.36 3.95 -4.95
C TRP A 27 4.06 4.04 -3.60
N SER A 28 5.27 4.56 -3.58
CA SER A 28 6.16 4.47 -2.42
C SER A 28 6.45 5.81 -1.76
N ALA A 29 5.92 6.93 -2.26
CA ALA A 29 6.38 8.27 -1.91
C ALA A 29 7.89 8.35 -2.16
N ASP A 30 8.66 8.87 -1.23
CA ASP A 30 10.12 8.96 -1.34
C ASP A 30 10.87 7.83 -0.59
N ARG A 31 10.14 6.75 -0.26
CA ARG A 31 10.74 5.59 0.46
C ARG A 31 11.78 4.87 -0.37
N PHE A 32 11.56 4.82 -1.68
CA PHE A 32 12.54 4.32 -2.65
C PHE A 32 12.83 5.46 -3.62
N ASN A 33 14.10 5.85 -3.73
CA ASN A 33 14.54 6.93 -4.61
C ASN A 33 15.49 6.43 -5.71
N LYS A 34 15.25 5.21 -6.16
CA LYS A 34 16.03 4.51 -7.18
C LYS A 34 15.08 3.92 -8.23
N PHE A 35 15.30 4.24 -9.49
CA PHE A 35 14.53 3.67 -10.59
C PHE A 35 15.46 3.18 -11.69
N PRO A 36 15.28 1.95 -12.27
CA PRO A 36 14.24 1.00 -11.90
C PRO A 36 14.46 0.35 -10.52
N LEU A 37 13.36 0.01 -9.86
CA LEU A 37 13.39 -0.66 -8.57
C LEU A 37 13.50 -2.18 -8.79
N SER A 38 14.34 -2.85 -7.98
CA SER A 38 14.46 -4.31 -8.01
C SER A 38 13.69 -4.97 -6.87
N GLY A 39 13.41 -6.27 -7.01
CA GLY A 39 12.85 -7.06 -5.92
C GLY A 39 13.74 -7.06 -4.68
N ASP A 40 15.06 -7.10 -4.88
CA ASP A 40 16.03 -7.08 -3.77
C ASP A 40 15.93 -5.76 -2.98
N ASP A 41 15.72 -4.63 -3.65
CA ASP A 41 15.54 -3.33 -2.99
C ASP A 41 14.34 -3.37 -2.04
N ILE A 42 13.24 -3.97 -2.46
CA ILE A 42 12.03 -4.13 -1.64
C ILE A 42 12.32 -5.04 -0.45
N ASN A 43 12.94 -6.19 -0.68
CA ASN A 43 13.24 -7.16 0.37
C ASN A 43 14.21 -6.60 1.42
N GLU A 44 15.21 -5.83 1.01
CA GLU A 44 16.13 -5.16 1.93
C GLU A 44 15.42 -4.14 2.82
N SER A 45 14.44 -3.44 2.26
CA SER A 45 13.63 -2.47 3.02
C SER A 45 12.67 -3.17 3.99
N TYR A 46 11.99 -4.23 3.54
CA TYR A 46 10.96 -4.91 4.32
C TYR A 46 11.52 -5.78 5.45
N GLY A 47 12.69 -6.38 5.25
CA GLY A 47 13.27 -7.33 6.20
C GLY A 47 13.32 -6.82 7.64
N PRO A 48 14.03 -5.70 7.93
CA PRO A 48 14.11 -5.16 9.28
C PRO A 48 12.75 -4.71 9.84
N GLN A 49 11.87 -4.19 8.99
CA GLN A 49 10.56 -3.71 9.41
C GLN A 49 9.63 -4.85 9.85
N LYS A 50 9.70 -6.00 9.17
CA LYS A 50 8.94 -7.20 9.55
C LYS A 50 9.32 -7.71 10.93
N GLU A 51 10.60 -7.62 11.30
CA GLU A 51 11.09 -8.05 12.61
C GLU A 51 10.56 -7.21 13.76
N SER A 52 10.13 -5.98 13.49
CA SER A 52 9.60 -5.09 14.53
C SER A 52 8.26 -5.58 15.12
N GLY A 53 7.53 -6.44 14.42
CA GLY A 53 6.18 -6.84 14.80
C GLY A 53 5.11 -5.75 14.57
N ARG A 54 5.49 -4.65 13.93
CA ARG A 54 4.63 -3.48 13.67
C ARG A 54 4.48 -3.18 12.19
N PHE A 55 4.84 -4.12 11.34
CA PHE A 55 4.80 -4.01 9.88
C PHE A 55 4.35 -5.34 9.30
N PHE A 56 3.23 -5.32 8.59
CA PHE A 56 2.57 -6.52 8.08
C PHE A 56 2.39 -6.40 6.57
N PRO A 57 3.35 -6.88 5.78
CA PRO A 57 3.19 -6.89 4.32
C PRO A 57 2.32 -8.07 3.89
N LEU A 58 1.32 -7.78 3.06
CA LEU A 58 0.33 -8.76 2.60
C LEU A 58 0.29 -8.80 1.08
N THR A 59 0.07 -9.99 0.55
CA THR A 59 -0.09 -10.23 -0.88
C THR A 59 -1.48 -10.78 -1.16
N ALA A 60 -2.16 -10.20 -2.14
CA ALA A 60 -3.44 -10.70 -2.63
C ALA A 60 -3.19 -11.70 -3.76
N VAL A 61 -3.82 -12.87 -3.66
CA VAL A 61 -3.68 -13.94 -4.65
C VAL A 61 -5.05 -14.46 -5.11
N ASP A 62 -5.07 -15.07 -6.28
CA ASP A 62 -6.25 -15.79 -6.78
C ASP A 62 -6.30 -17.23 -6.27
N ASP A 63 -7.27 -17.99 -6.77
CA ASP A 63 -7.47 -19.39 -6.35
C ASP A 63 -6.31 -20.32 -6.77
N GLN A 64 -5.53 -19.93 -7.78
CA GLN A 64 -4.35 -20.66 -8.23
C GLN A 64 -3.08 -20.22 -7.51
N GLY A 65 -3.16 -19.20 -6.66
CA GLY A 65 -2.02 -18.64 -5.95
C GLY A 65 -1.24 -17.57 -6.73
N ASP A 66 -1.76 -17.15 -7.88
CA ASP A 66 -1.13 -16.09 -8.66
C ASP A 66 -1.30 -14.73 -7.98
N VAL A 67 -0.23 -13.93 -8.01
CA VAL A 67 -0.19 -12.63 -7.34
C VAL A 67 -1.02 -11.61 -8.11
N LEU A 68 -2.00 -11.00 -7.42
CA LEU A 68 -2.91 -10.00 -7.98
C LEU A 68 -2.57 -8.59 -7.51
N GLY A 69 -2.07 -8.44 -6.30
CA GLY A 69 -1.79 -7.16 -5.70
C GLY A 69 -1.05 -7.27 -4.38
N HIS A 70 -0.73 -6.12 -3.81
CA HIS A 70 0.03 -6.03 -2.58
C HIS A 70 -0.29 -4.75 -1.83
N PHE A 71 -0.17 -4.78 -0.52
CA PHE A 71 -0.13 -3.62 0.35
C PHE A 71 0.51 -3.99 1.68
N ILE A 72 0.84 -2.98 2.48
CA ILE A 72 1.32 -3.22 3.84
C ILE A 72 0.39 -2.57 4.84
N ILE A 73 0.39 -3.10 6.05
CA ILE A 73 -0.25 -2.51 7.21
C ILE A 73 0.86 -2.22 8.21
N ARG A 74 0.91 -1.01 8.74
CA ARG A 74 1.92 -0.67 9.75
C ARG A 74 1.34 0.22 10.83
N TYR A 75 1.93 0.15 12.01
CA TYR A 75 1.70 1.14 13.04
C TYR A 75 2.60 2.33 12.75
N PRO A 76 2.05 3.54 12.57
CA PRO A 76 2.86 4.71 12.21
C PRO A 76 3.73 5.23 13.37
N ARG A 77 3.40 4.87 14.62
CA ARG A 77 4.11 5.31 15.82
C ARG A 77 4.45 4.10 16.69
N GLU A 78 5.59 4.16 17.38
CA GLU A 78 6.07 3.04 18.21
C GLU A 78 5.19 2.75 19.42
N ASP A 79 4.64 3.77 20.06
CA ASP A 79 3.92 3.65 21.32
C ASP A 79 2.42 3.86 21.19
N ASP A 80 1.89 3.81 19.97
CA ASP A 80 0.48 4.13 19.73
C ASP A 80 -0.14 3.11 18.78
N ASP A 81 -1.07 2.31 19.34
CA ASP A 81 -1.81 1.31 18.59
C ASP A 81 -3.23 1.78 18.25
N SER A 82 -3.52 3.09 18.36
CA SER A 82 -4.84 3.63 18.06
C SER A 82 -5.17 3.66 16.56
N SER A 83 -4.15 3.61 15.71
CA SER A 83 -4.35 3.56 14.27
C SER A 83 -3.28 2.70 13.59
N VAL A 84 -3.66 2.12 12.45
CA VAL A 84 -2.73 1.51 11.50
C VAL A 84 -2.84 2.25 10.18
N ARG A 85 -1.76 2.19 9.42
CA ARG A 85 -1.68 2.86 8.12
C ARG A 85 -1.48 1.83 7.01
N PHE A 86 -2.29 1.91 5.96
CA PHE A 86 -2.06 1.16 4.73
C PHE A 86 -1.02 1.90 3.89
N GLY A 87 -0.14 1.15 3.28
CA GLY A 87 0.88 1.71 2.40
C GLY A 87 1.26 0.75 1.29
N PHE A 88 2.03 1.23 0.34
CA PHE A 88 2.52 0.44 -0.79
C PHE A 88 1.42 -0.32 -1.51
N VAL A 89 0.25 0.29 -1.66
CA VAL A 89 -0.92 -0.32 -2.30
C VAL A 89 -0.69 -0.39 -3.80
N ILE A 90 -0.75 -1.58 -4.36
CA ILE A 90 -0.59 -1.79 -5.81
C ILE A 90 -1.37 -3.04 -6.25
N VAL A 91 -1.92 -2.95 -7.46
CA VAL A 91 -2.58 -4.07 -8.14
C VAL A 91 -1.85 -4.27 -9.46
N ASP A 92 -1.75 -5.51 -9.92
CA ASP A 92 -1.21 -5.83 -11.22
C ASP A 92 -1.82 -4.89 -12.27
N PRO A 93 -1.00 -4.14 -13.03
CA PRO A 93 -1.50 -3.18 -14.02
C PRO A 93 -2.47 -3.77 -15.04
N SER A 94 -2.32 -5.06 -15.38
CA SER A 94 -3.22 -5.74 -16.32
C SER A 94 -4.61 -5.96 -15.75
N LEU A 95 -4.79 -5.82 -14.43
CA LEU A 95 -6.06 -6.06 -13.72
C LEU A 95 -6.74 -4.78 -13.25
N ARG A 96 -6.18 -3.62 -13.57
CA ARG A 96 -6.76 -2.32 -13.17
C ARG A 96 -8.11 -2.09 -13.85
N GLY A 97 -9.00 -1.36 -13.16
CA GLY A 97 -10.33 -1.06 -13.68
C GLY A 97 -11.35 -2.20 -13.57
N LYS A 98 -10.99 -3.29 -12.90
CA LYS A 98 -11.85 -4.49 -12.75
C LYS A 98 -12.35 -4.71 -11.31
N GLY A 99 -12.08 -3.78 -10.40
CA GLY A 99 -12.52 -3.85 -9.00
C GLY A 99 -11.62 -4.66 -8.07
N TYR A 100 -10.47 -5.13 -8.53
CA TYR A 100 -9.54 -5.90 -7.70
C TYR A 100 -8.97 -5.09 -6.54
N GLY A 101 -8.65 -3.82 -6.75
CA GLY A 101 -8.16 -2.94 -5.70
C GLY A 101 -9.17 -2.77 -4.57
N LYS A 102 -10.44 -2.59 -4.90
CA LYS A 102 -11.51 -2.48 -3.90
C LYS A 102 -11.66 -3.76 -3.09
N LYS A 103 -11.63 -4.91 -3.74
CA LYS A 103 -11.69 -6.21 -3.05
C LYS A 103 -10.52 -6.39 -2.11
N MET A 104 -9.32 -6.09 -2.57
CA MET A 104 -8.10 -6.20 -1.77
C MET A 104 -8.17 -5.33 -0.53
N LEU A 105 -8.59 -4.08 -0.67
CA LEU A 105 -8.69 -3.16 0.45
C LEU A 105 -9.78 -3.56 1.44
N ARG A 106 -10.90 -4.07 0.98
CA ARG A 106 -11.94 -4.61 1.87
C ARG A 106 -11.42 -5.77 2.70
N LEU A 107 -10.68 -6.68 2.08
CA LEU A 107 -10.02 -7.78 2.79
C LEU A 107 -8.99 -7.25 3.81
N GLY A 108 -8.27 -6.19 3.47
CA GLY A 108 -7.35 -5.54 4.39
C GLY A 108 -8.05 -4.93 5.60
N ILE A 109 -9.18 -4.27 5.39
CA ILE A 109 -9.99 -3.71 6.48
C ILE A 109 -10.51 -4.83 7.39
N GLU A 110 -11.01 -5.92 6.81
CA GLU A 110 -11.43 -7.10 7.55
C GLU A 110 -10.28 -7.69 8.37
N TYR A 111 -9.11 -7.81 7.77
CA TYR A 111 -7.90 -8.30 8.43
C TYR A 111 -7.58 -7.48 9.68
N VAL A 112 -7.61 -6.15 9.57
CA VAL A 112 -7.36 -5.26 10.71
C VAL A 112 -8.39 -5.48 11.82
N ARG A 113 -9.66 -5.64 11.46
CA ARG A 113 -10.75 -5.86 12.42
C ARG A 113 -10.66 -7.22 13.09
N GLU A 114 -10.44 -8.28 12.33
CA GLU A 114 -10.34 -9.64 12.85
C GLU A 114 -9.13 -9.83 13.77
N LYS A 115 -8.01 -9.18 13.46
CA LYS A 115 -6.80 -9.22 14.27
C LYS A 115 -6.80 -8.19 15.40
N HIS A 116 -7.83 -7.35 15.49
CA HIS A 116 -7.92 -6.28 16.49
C HIS A 116 -6.69 -5.38 16.52
N LEU A 117 -6.16 -5.03 15.34
CA LEU A 117 -4.93 -4.25 15.26
C LEU A 117 -5.12 -2.81 15.73
N ALA A 118 -6.19 -2.16 15.30
CA ALA A 118 -6.48 -0.79 15.67
C ALA A 118 -7.94 -0.42 15.33
N PRO A 119 -8.55 0.54 16.04
CA PRO A 119 -9.89 1.01 15.72
C PRO A 119 -9.94 1.95 14.50
N ARG A 120 -8.81 2.53 14.11
CA ARG A 120 -8.72 3.48 13.00
C ARG A 120 -7.72 2.99 11.96
N ILE A 121 -8.07 3.14 10.68
CA ILE A 121 -7.19 2.83 9.54
C ILE A 121 -7.02 4.11 8.74
N ASP A 122 -5.79 4.49 8.43
CA ASP A 122 -5.54 5.60 7.52
C ASP A 122 -4.62 5.22 6.38
N LEU A 123 -4.50 6.12 5.40
CA LEU A 123 -3.59 6.00 4.28
C LEU A 123 -3.34 7.37 3.67
N GLY A 124 -2.33 7.46 2.84
CA GLY A 124 -2.07 8.63 2.02
C GLY A 124 -2.20 8.30 0.55
N VAL A 125 -2.66 9.25 -0.24
CA VAL A 125 -2.74 9.16 -1.69
C VAL A 125 -2.35 10.50 -2.28
N PHE A 126 -1.56 10.48 -3.36
CA PHE A 126 -1.24 11.73 -4.05
C PHE A 126 -2.42 12.18 -4.91
N GLU A 127 -2.67 13.49 -4.94
CA GLU A 127 -3.77 14.10 -5.68
C GLU A 127 -3.75 13.71 -7.17
N ASN A 128 -2.56 13.51 -7.74
CA ASN A 128 -2.38 13.08 -9.13
C ASN A 128 -2.67 11.59 -9.37
N ASN A 129 -3.09 10.86 -8.35
CA ASN A 129 -3.50 9.46 -8.44
C ASN A 129 -5.01 9.34 -8.21
N GLU A 130 -5.78 9.87 -9.14
CA GLU A 130 -7.25 9.93 -9.06
C GLU A 130 -7.90 8.55 -8.96
N ALA A 131 -7.39 7.58 -9.72
CA ALA A 131 -7.93 6.22 -9.70
C ALA A 131 -7.82 5.58 -8.32
N ALA A 132 -6.69 5.74 -7.64
CA ALA A 132 -6.50 5.23 -6.29
C ALA A 132 -7.42 5.95 -5.29
N LYS A 133 -7.53 7.27 -5.38
CA LYS A 133 -8.41 8.05 -4.50
C LYS A 133 -9.86 7.60 -4.63
N HIS A 134 -10.37 7.42 -5.85
CA HIS A 134 -11.72 6.91 -6.09
C HIS A 134 -11.91 5.51 -5.49
N CYS A 135 -10.91 4.65 -5.63
CA CYS A 135 -10.92 3.31 -5.04
C CYS A 135 -11.04 3.38 -3.51
N TYR A 136 -10.27 4.24 -2.87
CA TYR A 136 -10.29 4.42 -1.41
C TYR A 136 -11.63 4.98 -0.93
N GLU A 137 -12.18 5.98 -1.61
CA GLU A 137 -13.50 6.52 -1.30
C GLU A 137 -14.58 5.45 -1.41
N ALA A 138 -14.51 4.61 -2.44
CA ALA A 138 -15.49 3.55 -2.68
C ALA A 138 -15.53 2.48 -1.57
N VAL A 139 -14.41 2.25 -0.88
CA VAL A 139 -14.37 1.30 0.24
C VAL A 139 -14.59 1.95 1.60
N GLY A 140 -14.82 3.27 1.65
CA GLY A 140 -15.23 3.97 2.85
C GLY A 140 -14.21 4.93 3.47
N PHE A 141 -13.04 5.11 2.86
CA PHE A 141 -12.07 6.10 3.33
C PHE A 141 -12.58 7.51 3.04
N ARG A 142 -12.32 8.42 3.99
CA ARG A 142 -12.70 9.84 3.87
C ARG A 142 -11.47 10.70 4.10
N GLU A 143 -11.33 11.75 3.30
CA GLU A 143 -10.25 12.72 3.44
C GLU A 143 -10.35 13.46 4.78
N TYR A 144 -9.21 13.61 5.48
CA TYR A 144 -9.16 14.39 6.72
C TYR A 144 -8.05 15.44 6.71
N SER A 145 -7.03 15.34 5.86
CA SER A 145 -6.02 16.39 5.72
C SER A 145 -5.33 16.36 4.35
N ARG A 146 -4.68 17.45 4.02
CA ARG A 146 -3.82 17.58 2.84
C ARG A 146 -2.51 18.22 3.23
N ARG A 147 -1.43 17.82 2.58
CA ARG A 147 -0.10 18.39 2.78
C ARG A 147 0.70 18.35 1.49
N GLU A 148 1.59 19.31 1.32
CA GLU A 148 2.52 19.29 0.21
C GLU A 148 3.73 18.43 0.55
N CYS A 149 4.19 17.65 -0.43
CA CYS A 149 5.34 16.77 -0.30
C CYS A 149 6.33 17.08 -1.41
N GLU A 150 7.58 17.32 -1.03
CA GLU A 150 8.68 17.45 -1.99
C GLU A 150 9.09 16.07 -2.47
N MET A 151 8.87 15.81 -3.76
CA MET A 151 9.26 14.55 -4.39
C MET A 151 10.47 14.81 -5.29
N PRO A 152 11.29 13.79 -5.60
CA PRO A 152 12.43 13.97 -6.50
C PRO A 152 12.09 14.56 -7.87
N ILE A 153 10.86 14.40 -8.31
CA ILE A 153 10.38 14.87 -9.62
C ILE A 153 9.37 16.02 -9.53
N GLY A 154 9.22 16.63 -8.36
CA GLY A 154 8.34 17.81 -8.19
C GLY A 154 7.66 17.85 -6.84
N THR A 155 6.87 18.90 -6.63
CA THR A 155 6.05 19.04 -5.42
C THR A 155 4.66 18.46 -5.67
N TRP A 156 4.25 17.51 -4.85
CA TRP A 156 2.94 16.85 -4.97
C TRP A 156 2.11 17.08 -3.71
N THR A 157 0.79 17.12 -3.89
CA THR A 157 -0.14 17.17 -2.77
C THR A 157 -0.49 15.75 -2.33
N CYS A 158 -0.23 15.45 -1.06
CA CYS A 158 -0.66 14.20 -0.44
C CYS A 158 -1.99 14.42 0.29
N ILE A 159 -2.95 13.55 0.04
CA ILE A 159 -4.24 13.55 0.69
C ILE A 159 -4.25 12.41 1.70
N ASP A 160 -4.44 12.73 2.98
CA ASP A 160 -4.58 11.72 4.02
C ASP A 160 -6.05 11.39 4.20
N MET A 161 -6.36 10.09 4.23
CA MET A 161 -7.73 9.57 4.30
C MET A 161 -7.84 8.55 5.43
N GLU A 162 -9.03 8.37 5.99
CA GLU A 162 -9.25 7.46 7.11
C GLU A 162 -10.60 6.74 7.08
N ILE A 163 -10.63 5.60 7.76
CA ILE A 163 -11.83 4.90 8.21
C ILE A 163 -11.74 4.79 9.73
N VAL A 164 -12.78 5.18 10.39
CA VAL A 164 -12.87 5.12 11.86
C VAL A 164 -13.90 4.08 12.31
#